data_bf4539111db902488d9bfaadb947be7d
#
_entry.id   bf4539111db902488d9bfaadb947be7d
#
_cell.length_a   1.000
_cell.length_b   1.000
_cell.length_c   1.000
_cell.angle_alpha   90.00
_cell.angle_beta   90.00
_cell.angle_gamma   90.00
#
_symmetry.space_group_name_H-M   'P 1'
#
loop_
_entity.id
_entity.type
_entity.pdbx_description
1 polymer ?
#
loop_
_entity_poly.entity_id
_entity_poly.type
_entity_poly.pdbx_seq_one_letter_code
_entity_poly.pdbx_strand_id
1 'polypeptide(L)'
;MDSPDDDIRAQLRGDHDAYLAELESLRRESDPRRCSARLAGLRRAWAIHALAEESVVYRALETAEAASQLNIHADERFIEHELVEELFDKLARGRPVTLEWHARLKVVRELVSRHIEGEEHDVFSRLERQFGDDDMRRLAVEFGGERARLERLEEAKAA
;
A
#
# COMPACT_ATOMS: atom_id res chain seq x y z
N MET A 1 -11.00 2.85 26.65
CA MET A 1 -11.96 2.38 25.65
C MET A 1 -11.20 2.33 24.34
N ASP A 2 -10.73 1.14 24.02
CA ASP A 2 -9.84 0.93 22.87
C ASP A 2 -10.64 1.21 21.59
N SER A 3 -10.14 2.16 20.79
CA SER A 3 -10.75 2.47 19.50
C SER A 3 -10.45 1.34 18.50
N PRO A 4 -11.40 0.90 17.68
CA PRO A 4 -11.12 -0.05 16.59
C PRO A 4 -10.03 0.46 15.62
N ASP A 5 -9.70 1.76 15.68
CA ASP A 5 -8.69 2.42 14.84
C ASP A 5 -7.24 2.16 15.32
N ASP A 6 -7.04 1.54 16.49
CA ASP A 6 -5.72 1.28 17.05
C ASP A 6 -5.09 -0.05 16.57
N ASP A 7 -5.78 -0.82 15.76
CA ASP A 7 -5.31 -2.09 15.21
C ASP A 7 -4.62 -1.88 13.85
N ILE A 8 -3.48 -2.53 13.66
CA ILE A 8 -2.73 -2.45 12.39
C ILE A 8 -3.58 -2.82 11.17
N ARG A 9 -4.49 -3.79 11.29
CA ARG A 9 -5.39 -4.18 10.21
C ARG A 9 -6.37 -3.08 9.83
N ALA A 10 -6.85 -2.31 10.80
CA ALA A 10 -7.73 -1.17 10.55
C ALA A 10 -7.01 -0.04 9.81
N GLN A 11 -5.75 0.24 10.17
CA GLN A 11 -4.94 1.22 9.47
C GLN A 11 -4.65 0.80 8.03
N LEU A 12 -4.25 -0.46 7.80
CA LEU A 12 -4.02 -0.99 6.46
C LEU A 12 -5.28 -0.93 5.60
N ARG A 13 -6.44 -1.37 6.12
CA ARG A 13 -7.73 -1.25 5.40
C ARG A 13 -8.07 0.19 5.05
N GLY A 14 -7.86 1.12 5.96
CA GLY A 14 -8.09 2.54 5.71
C GLY A 14 -7.28 3.08 4.53
N ASP A 15 -6.00 2.70 4.43
CA ASP A 15 -5.15 3.03 3.30
C ASP A 15 -5.63 2.34 2.00
N HIS A 16 -5.95 1.06 2.06
CA HIS A 16 -6.45 0.27 0.94
C HIS A 16 -7.73 0.88 0.33
N ASP A 17 -8.69 1.20 1.18
CA ASP A 17 -9.95 1.83 0.77
C ASP A 17 -9.69 3.19 0.10
N ALA A 18 -8.77 3.99 0.64
CA ALA A 18 -8.39 5.27 0.08
C ALA A 18 -7.74 5.12 -1.30
N TYR A 19 -6.87 4.12 -1.51
CA TYR A 19 -6.23 3.87 -2.81
C TYR A 19 -7.25 3.43 -3.87
N LEU A 20 -8.14 2.51 -3.53
CA LEU A 20 -9.18 2.05 -4.46
C LEU A 20 -10.16 3.18 -4.83
N ALA A 21 -10.55 4.01 -3.85
CA ALA A 21 -11.39 5.16 -4.08
C ALA A 21 -10.72 6.20 -4.99
N GLU A 22 -9.42 6.46 -4.79
CA GLU A 22 -8.66 7.42 -5.60
C GLU A 22 -8.46 6.90 -7.03
N LEU A 23 -8.14 5.61 -7.23
CA LEU A 23 -8.04 4.99 -8.54
C LEU A 23 -9.38 5.05 -9.30
N GLU A 24 -10.50 4.80 -8.63
CA GLU A 24 -11.84 4.92 -9.23
C GLU A 24 -12.18 6.38 -9.57
N SER A 25 -11.78 7.32 -8.75
CA SER A 25 -11.96 8.74 -9.00
C SER A 25 -11.11 9.25 -10.18
N LEU A 26 -9.85 8.79 -10.29
CA LEU A 26 -8.98 9.06 -11.43
C LEU A 26 -9.58 8.56 -12.75
N ARG A 27 -10.25 7.42 -12.73
CA ARG A 27 -10.93 6.85 -13.91
C ARG A 27 -12.01 7.78 -14.48
N ARG A 28 -12.63 8.59 -13.63
CA ARG A 28 -13.73 9.51 -13.98
C ARG A 28 -13.24 10.93 -14.24
N GLU A 29 -11.99 11.25 -13.91
CA GLU A 29 -11.44 12.59 -14.11
C GLU A 29 -11.17 12.84 -15.61
N SER A 30 -11.54 14.01 -16.09
CA SER A 30 -11.38 14.41 -17.49
C SER A 30 -10.35 15.55 -17.68
N ASP A 31 -9.91 16.20 -16.59
CA ASP A 31 -8.89 17.24 -16.64
C ASP A 31 -7.49 16.61 -16.54
N PRO A 32 -6.65 16.71 -17.59
CA PRO A 32 -5.32 16.12 -17.60
C PRO A 32 -4.40 16.63 -16.47
N ARG A 33 -4.54 17.91 -16.07
CA ARG A 33 -3.72 18.49 -15.00
C ARG A 33 -4.12 17.89 -13.64
N ARG A 34 -5.42 17.74 -13.40
CA ARG A 34 -5.92 17.10 -12.19
C ARG A 34 -5.53 15.63 -12.14
N CYS A 35 -5.63 14.90 -13.26
CA CYS A 35 -5.17 13.53 -13.36
C CYS A 35 -3.70 13.42 -12.95
N SER A 36 -2.82 14.27 -13.51
CA SER A 36 -1.38 14.23 -13.19
C SER A 36 -1.10 14.55 -11.72
N ALA A 37 -1.73 15.57 -11.16
CA ALA A 37 -1.53 15.96 -9.77
C ALA A 37 -2.00 14.88 -8.78
N ARG A 38 -3.18 14.31 -9.03
CA ARG A 38 -3.77 13.26 -8.19
C ARG A 38 -2.98 11.95 -8.30
N LEU A 39 -2.55 11.58 -9.50
CA LEU A 39 -1.69 10.41 -9.71
C LEU A 39 -0.37 10.56 -8.97
N ALA A 40 0.26 11.73 -8.98
CA ALA A 40 1.49 11.98 -8.23
C ALA A 40 1.29 11.80 -6.71
N GLY A 41 0.17 12.29 -6.16
CA GLY A 41 -0.19 12.07 -4.77
C GLY A 41 -0.42 10.59 -4.43
N LEU A 42 -1.16 9.87 -5.28
CA LEU A 42 -1.43 8.45 -5.09
C LEU A 42 -0.15 7.60 -5.16
N ARG A 43 0.74 7.86 -6.12
CA ARG A 43 2.04 7.18 -6.23
C ARG A 43 2.86 7.34 -4.96
N ARG A 44 2.95 8.58 -4.46
CA ARG A 44 3.68 8.86 -3.22
C ARG A 44 3.07 8.12 -2.03
N ALA A 45 1.75 8.16 -1.89
CA ALA A 45 1.06 7.48 -0.81
C ALA A 45 1.27 5.96 -0.86
N TRP A 46 1.17 5.37 -2.05
CA TRP A 46 1.43 3.94 -2.26
C TRP A 46 2.86 3.56 -1.89
N ALA A 47 3.88 4.27 -2.39
CA ALA A 47 5.28 3.97 -2.11
C ALA A 47 5.60 4.06 -0.59
N ILE A 48 5.05 5.05 0.09
CA ILE A 48 5.22 5.20 1.55
C ILE A 48 4.55 4.05 2.30
N HIS A 49 3.33 3.67 1.90
CA HIS A 49 2.60 2.55 2.48
C HIS A 49 3.35 1.24 2.29
N ALA A 50 3.73 0.90 1.06
CA ALA A 50 4.47 -0.32 0.74
C ALA A 50 5.76 -0.45 1.56
N LEU A 51 6.58 0.61 1.60
CA LEU A 51 7.81 0.62 2.38
C LEU A 51 7.57 0.48 3.90
N ALA A 52 6.55 1.14 4.43
CA ALA A 52 6.20 1.03 5.85
C ALA A 52 5.70 -0.38 6.19
N GLU A 53 4.90 -0.97 5.32
CA GLU A 53 4.39 -2.32 5.47
C GLU A 53 5.49 -3.37 5.41
N GLU A 54 6.38 -3.29 4.43
CA GLU A 54 7.55 -4.16 4.29
C GLU A 54 8.46 -4.08 5.51
N SER A 55 8.73 -2.87 6.01
CA SER A 55 9.67 -2.67 7.12
C SER A 55 9.08 -2.99 8.49
N VAL A 56 7.76 -2.97 8.66
CA VAL A 56 7.10 -3.21 9.95
C VAL A 56 6.33 -4.53 9.94
N VAL A 57 5.33 -4.66 9.07
CA VAL A 57 4.38 -5.78 9.10
C VAL A 57 5.03 -7.07 8.60
N TYR A 58 5.60 -7.04 7.40
CA TYR A 58 6.21 -8.24 6.81
C TYR A 58 7.42 -8.69 7.61
N ARG A 59 8.26 -7.76 8.07
CA ARG A 59 9.40 -8.07 8.93
C ARG A 59 8.98 -8.70 10.26
N ALA A 60 7.90 -8.22 10.88
CA ALA A 60 7.38 -8.81 12.12
C ALA A 60 6.90 -10.25 11.89
N LEU A 61 6.17 -10.50 10.79
CA LEU A 61 5.74 -11.84 10.41
C LEU A 61 6.92 -12.76 10.09
N GLU A 62 7.90 -12.30 9.32
CA GLU A 62 9.12 -13.07 9.02
C GLU A 62 9.86 -13.48 10.31
N THR A 63 9.97 -12.55 11.26
CA THR A 63 10.64 -12.82 12.54
C THR A 63 9.86 -13.84 13.36
N ALA A 64 8.52 -13.73 13.42
CA ALA A 64 7.67 -14.64 14.16
C ALA A 64 7.61 -16.04 13.53
N GLU A 65 7.72 -16.13 12.20
CA GLU A 65 7.63 -17.36 11.41
C GLU A 65 9.00 -17.96 11.04
N ALA A 66 10.11 -17.37 11.49
CA ALA A 66 11.48 -17.81 11.14
C ALA A 66 11.77 -19.31 11.44
N ALA A 67 10.95 -19.92 12.28
CA ALA A 67 11.00 -21.35 12.57
C ALA A 67 10.19 -22.22 11.57
N SER A 68 9.37 -21.63 10.70
CA SER A 68 8.57 -22.34 9.70
C SER A 68 9.10 -22.04 8.30
N GLN A 69 9.54 -23.06 7.57
CA GLN A 69 10.29 -22.99 6.31
C GLN A 69 9.52 -22.47 5.07
N LEU A 70 8.43 -21.70 5.20
CA LEU A 70 7.60 -21.30 4.06
C LEU A 70 7.32 -19.79 4.06
N ASN A 71 8.25 -19.02 3.48
CA ASN A 71 8.09 -17.57 3.29
C ASN A 71 7.87 -17.14 1.83
N ILE A 72 7.26 -17.99 1.00
CA ILE A 72 6.93 -17.69 -0.41
C ILE A 72 5.99 -16.47 -0.53
N HIS A 73 5.11 -16.27 0.45
CA HIS A 73 4.10 -15.21 0.41
C HIS A 73 4.67 -13.79 0.63
N ALA A 74 5.76 -13.64 1.38
CA ALA A 74 6.41 -12.34 1.53
C ALA A 74 7.02 -11.89 0.20
N ASP A 75 7.77 -12.77 -0.47
CA ASP A 75 8.39 -12.47 -1.76
C ASP A 75 7.36 -12.09 -2.83
N GLU A 76 6.20 -12.75 -2.86
CA GLU A 76 5.11 -12.42 -3.78
C GLU A 76 4.59 -10.98 -3.55
N ARG A 77 4.40 -10.57 -2.30
CA ARG A 77 3.91 -9.21 -1.96
C ARG A 77 4.93 -8.14 -2.35
N PHE A 78 6.21 -8.36 -2.13
CA PHE A 78 7.27 -7.46 -2.59
C PHE A 78 7.25 -7.27 -4.10
N ILE A 79 7.12 -8.37 -4.86
CA ILE A 79 7.04 -8.32 -6.33
C ILE A 79 5.77 -7.55 -6.77
N GLU A 80 4.64 -7.75 -6.11
CA GLU A 80 3.41 -7.00 -6.42
C GLU A 80 3.58 -5.50 -6.18
N HIS A 81 4.24 -5.07 -5.09
CA HIS A 81 4.58 -3.67 -4.85
C HIS A 81 5.43 -3.09 -5.97
N GLU A 82 6.52 -3.77 -6.35
CA GLU A 82 7.39 -3.33 -7.46
C GLU A 82 6.63 -3.19 -8.78
N LEU A 83 5.77 -4.15 -9.12
CA LEU A 83 4.98 -4.11 -10.35
C LEU A 83 3.99 -2.94 -10.36
N VAL A 84 3.34 -2.65 -9.25
CA VAL A 84 2.43 -1.51 -9.12
C VAL A 84 3.20 -0.19 -9.26
N GLU A 85 4.37 -0.06 -8.64
CA GLU A 85 5.23 1.12 -8.76
C GLU A 85 5.69 1.35 -10.20
N GLU A 86 6.14 0.30 -10.89
CA GLU A 86 6.51 0.40 -12.31
C GLU A 86 5.35 0.88 -13.20
N LEU A 87 4.15 0.40 -12.92
CA LEU A 87 2.96 0.81 -13.68
C LEU A 87 2.53 2.24 -13.36
N PHE A 88 2.64 2.67 -12.12
CA PHE A 88 2.46 4.08 -11.76
C PHE A 88 3.48 4.97 -12.47
N ASP A 89 4.73 4.54 -12.58
CA ASP A 89 5.76 5.24 -13.31
C ASP A 89 5.42 5.38 -14.80
N LYS A 90 4.93 4.32 -15.41
CA LYS A 90 4.48 4.33 -16.82
C LYS A 90 3.27 5.24 -17.03
N LEU A 91 2.32 5.24 -16.07
CA LEU A 91 1.18 6.18 -16.08
C LEU A 91 1.62 7.63 -15.98
N ALA A 92 2.56 7.94 -15.07
CA ALA A 92 3.04 9.30 -14.83
C ALA A 92 3.79 9.88 -16.04
N ARG A 93 4.50 9.03 -16.78
CA ARG A 93 5.19 9.41 -18.04
C ARG A 93 4.26 9.44 -19.25
N GLY A 94 3.09 8.84 -19.13
CA GLY A 94 2.08 8.81 -20.18
C GLY A 94 1.30 10.11 -20.29
N ARG A 95 0.58 10.29 -21.41
CA ARG A 95 -0.34 11.42 -21.62
C ARG A 95 -1.68 11.11 -20.95
N PRO A 96 -2.10 11.87 -19.91
CA PRO A 96 -3.36 11.63 -19.23
C PRO A 96 -4.58 11.70 -20.14
N VAL A 97 -5.65 11.01 -19.75
CA VAL A 97 -6.98 11.03 -20.43
C VAL A 97 -6.97 10.45 -21.85
N THR A 98 -5.89 9.77 -22.27
CA THR A 98 -5.89 8.99 -23.53
C THR A 98 -6.45 7.59 -23.30
N LEU A 99 -6.86 6.92 -24.37
CA LEU A 99 -7.30 5.51 -24.27
C LEU A 99 -6.22 4.59 -23.69
N GLU A 100 -4.96 4.80 -24.09
CA GLU A 100 -3.82 4.05 -23.57
C GLU A 100 -3.63 4.30 -22.07
N TRP A 101 -3.73 5.57 -21.63
CA TRP A 101 -3.62 5.92 -20.23
C TRP A 101 -4.73 5.28 -19.39
N HIS A 102 -5.98 5.32 -19.87
CA HIS A 102 -7.10 4.65 -19.20
C HIS A 102 -6.95 3.13 -19.16
N ALA A 103 -6.41 2.52 -20.20
CA ALA A 103 -6.13 1.08 -20.22
C ALA A 103 -5.08 0.71 -19.16
N ARG A 104 -4.00 1.48 -19.05
CA ARG A 104 -2.98 1.31 -18.00
C ARG A 104 -3.56 1.51 -16.59
N LEU A 105 -4.35 2.56 -16.40
CA LEU A 105 -5.01 2.84 -15.12
C LEU A 105 -5.92 1.68 -14.68
N LYS A 106 -6.63 1.07 -15.64
CA LYS A 106 -7.45 -0.13 -15.39
C LYS A 106 -6.57 -1.28 -14.88
N VAL A 107 -5.45 -1.56 -15.53
CA VAL A 107 -4.53 -2.63 -15.12
C VAL A 107 -3.94 -2.37 -13.74
N VAL A 108 -3.53 -1.13 -13.46
CA VAL A 108 -3.06 -0.75 -12.10
C VAL A 108 -4.13 -1.03 -11.06
N ARG A 109 -5.37 -0.60 -11.31
CA ARG A 109 -6.48 -0.82 -10.39
C ARG A 109 -6.73 -2.31 -10.13
N GLU A 110 -6.69 -3.14 -11.16
CA GLU A 110 -6.87 -4.60 -11.03
C GLU A 110 -5.74 -5.23 -10.20
N LEU A 111 -4.48 -4.81 -10.40
CA LEU A 111 -3.35 -5.29 -9.61
C LEU A 111 -3.43 -4.85 -8.14
N VAL A 112 -3.73 -3.58 -7.90
CA VAL A 112 -3.91 -3.05 -6.54
C VAL A 112 -5.06 -3.76 -5.83
N SER A 113 -6.20 -3.96 -6.50
CA SER A 113 -7.35 -4.69 -5.93
C SER A 113 -6.98 -6.12 -5.54
N ARG A 114 -6.30 -6.84 -6.44
CA ARG A 114 -5.87 -8.23 -6.16
C ARG A 114 -4.84 -8.30 -5.04
N HIS A 115 -3.88 -7.37 -5.00
CA HIS A 115 -2.91 -7.28 -3.92
C HIS A 115 -3.60 -7.09 -2.57
N ILE A 116 -4.50 -6.11 -2.47
CA ILE A 116 -5.28 -5.83 -1.26
C ILE A 116 -6.10 -7.04 -0.83
N GLU A 117 -6.84 -7.67 -1.74
CA GLU A 117 -7.66 -8.86 -1.44
C GLU A 117 -6.80 -10.00 -0.89
N GLY A 118 -5.65 -10.26 -1.52
CA GLY A 118 -4.72 -11.29 -1.08
C GLY A 118 -4.10 -10.98 0.27
N GLU A 119 -3.72 -9.72 0.50
CA GLU A 119 -3.13 -9.30 1.75
C GLU A 119 -4.14 -9.35 2.91
N GLU A 120 -5.32 -8.80 2.74
CA GLU A 120 -6.36 -8.85 3.78
C GLU A 120 -6.82 -10.29 4.08
N HIS A 121 -6.68 -11.21 3.15
CA HIS A 121 -6.93 -12.62 3.39
C HIS A 121 -5.75 -13.31 4.08
N ASP A 122 -4.56 -13.21 3.52
CA ASP A 122 -3.41 -14.01 3.95
C ASP A 122 -2.63 -13.34 5.09
N VAL A 123 -2.23 -12.08 4.93
CA VAL A 123 -1.41 -11.37 5.91
C VAL A 123 -2.19 -11.13 7.20
N PHE A 124 -3.46 -10.73 7.12
CA PHE A 124 -4.27 -10.51 8.31
C PHE A 124 -4.50 -11.82 9.08
N SER A 125 -4.74 -12.93 8.38
CA SER A 125 -4.87 -14.25 9.02
C SER A 125 -3.57 -14.69 9.70
N ARG A 126 -2.41 -14.35 9.13
CA ARG A 126 -1.11 -14.64 9.74
C ARG A 126 -0.87 -13.75 10.96
N LEU A 127 -1.17 -12.47 10.88
CA LEU A 127 -1.10 -11.55 12.00
C LEU A 127 -1.93 -12.06 13.19
N GLU A 128 -3.18 -12.46 12.95
CA GLU A 128 -4.08 -13.00 13.98
C GLU A 128 -3.55 -14.28 14.64
N ARG A 129 -2.83 -15.11 13.89
CA ARG A 129 -2.24 -16.35 14.44
C ARG A 129 -0.97 -16.11 15.24
N GLN A 130 -0.19 -15.08 14.89
CA GLN A 130 1.15 -14.83 15.45
C GLN A 130 1.13 -13.83 16.61
N PHE A 131 0.19 -12.91 16.62
CA PHE A 131 0.21 -11.75 17.51
C PHE A 131 -1.10 -11.60 18.30
N GLY A 132 -0.96 -11.24 19.56
CA GLY A 132 -2.09 -10.83 20.40
C GLY A 132 -2.45 -9.34 20.21
N ASP A 133 -3.55 -8.91 20.84
CA ASP A 133 -4.06 -7.55 20.69
C ASP A 133 -3.03 -6.44 21.05
N ASP A 134 -2.20 -6.66 22.08
CA ASP A 134 -1.16 -5.71 22.45
C ASP A 134 -0.08 -5.59 21.37
N ASP A 135 0.30 -6.69 20.74
CA ASP A 135 1.25 -6.71 19.64
C ASP A 135 0.67 -6.04 18.39
N MET A 136 -0.61 -6.26 18.09
CA MET A 136 -1.31 -5.62 16.98
C MET A 136 -1.38 -4.11 17.15
N ARG A 137 -1.62 -3.61 18.36
CA ARG A 137 -1.56 -2.18 18.67
C ARG A 137 -0.15 -1.62 18.55
N ARG A 138 0.86 -2.35 19.03
CA ARG A 138 2.26 -1.95 18.87
C ARG A 138 2.67 -1.84 17.42
N LEU A 139 2.31 -2.83 16.58
CA LEU A 139 2.54 -2.79 15.13
C LEU A 139 1.86 -1.59 14.47
N ALA A 140 0.65 -1.22 14.90
CA ALA A 140 -0.04 -0.03 14.41
C ALA A 140 0.72 1.27 14.73
N VAL A 141 1.26 1.39 15.94
CA VAL A 141 2.09 2.56 16.34
C VAL A 141 3.40 2.60 15.54
N GLU A 142 4.07 1.47 15.38
CA GLU A 142 5.32 1.36 14.61
C GLU A 142 5.10 1.69 13.13
N PHE A 143 4.04 1.19 12.53
CA PHE A 143 3.65 1.48 11.15
C PHE A 143 3.36 2.98 10.94
N GLY A 144 2.56 3.58 11.81
CA GLY A 144 2.29 5.01 11.77
C GLY A 144 3.54 5.87 11.94
N GLY A 145 4.45 5.47 12.82
CA GLY A 145 5.75 6.13 13.03
C GLY A 145 6.65 6.04 11.80
N GLU A 146 6.71 4.88 11.16
CA GLU A 146 7.49 4.67 9.94
C GLU A 146 6.93 5.47 8.75
N ARG A 147 5.61 5.48 8.57
CA ARG A 147 4.95 6.34 7.57
C ARG A 147 5.33 7.81 7.74
N ALA A 148 5.20 8.33 8.96
CA ALA A 148 5.55 9.73 9.25
C ALA A 148 7.05 10.02 9.00
N ARG A 149 7.93 9.05 9.25
CA ARG A 149 9.35 9.15 8.94
C ARG A 149 9.59 9.24 7.43
N LEU A 150 8.95 8.36 6.66
CA LEU A 150 9.06 8.31 5.19
C LEU A 150 8.48 9.58 4.54
N GLU A 151 7.35 10.08 5.03
CA GLU A 151 6.75 11.34 4.57
C GLU A 151 7.72 12.52 4.71
N ARG A 152 8.36 12.65 5.88
CA ARG A 152 9.38 13.70 6.10
C ARG A 152 10.59 13.57 5.17
N LEU A 153 11.02 12.35 4.86
CA LEU A 153 12.12 12.13 3.92
C LEU A 153 11.76 12.55 2.50
N GLU A 154 10.54 12.26 2.06
CA GLU A 154 10.06 12.68 0.75
C GLU A 154 9.89 14.20 0.65
N GLU A 155 9.43 14.85 1.70
CA GLU A 155 9.37 16.32 1.78
C GLU A 155 10.76 16.97 1.70
N ALA A 156 11.74 16.41 2.39
CA ALA A 156 13.11 16.91 2.35
C ALA A 156 13.78 16.74 0.98
N LYS A 157 13.42 15.73 0.19
CA LYS A 157 13.91 15.56 -1.19
C LYS A 157 13.29 16.54 -2.18
N ALA A 158 12.08 17.03 -1.88
CA ALA A 158 11.34 17.96 -2.74
C ALA A 158 11.69 19.45 -2.48
N ALA A 159 12.39 19.75 -1.38
CA ALA A 159 12.80 21.11 -0.97
C ALA A 159 14.15 21.51 -1.56
#